data_8c01facaaaef82066b4f0c29fb7223b3
#
_entry.id   8c01facaaaef82066b4f0c29fb7223b3
#
_cell.length_a   1.000
_cell.length_b   1.000
_cell.length_c   1.000
_cell.angle_alpha   90.00
_cell.angle_beta   90.00
_cell.angle_gamma   90.00
#
_symmetry.space_group_name_H-M   'P 1'
#
loop_
_entity.id
_entity.type
_entity.pdbx_description
1 polymer ?
#
loop_
_entity_poly.entity_id
_entity_poly.type
_entity_poly.pdbx_seq_one_letter_code
_entity_poly.pdbx_strand_id
1 'polypeptide(L)'
;MSITIRPYRDSDLPRIQQLTVEAFEPVCIDRNIEDRFGVIAGRDWAWRKARHLTGDAEREPAGIHVAENDGSIVGYITTWSDHEAGIGNIPNLAVDRDHRGQGLGRQLIAFALDVFKAAGLSHARIETLDQNSAGQNLYPSMGFREVARQIHYCLDLADRPSPQE
;
A
#
# COMPACT_ATOMS: atom_id res chain seq x y z
N MET A 1 -3.74 2.35 26.14
CA MET A 1 -4.07 1.65 24.87
C MET A 1 -2.81 0.98 24.35
N SER A 2 -2.85 -0.32 24.16
CA SER A 2 -1.66 -1.09 23.71
C SER A 2 -1.91 -1.60 22.30
N ILE A 3 -1.24 -1.00 21.31
CA ILE A 3 -1.29 -1.48 19.93
C ILE A 3 -0.33 -2.68 19.80
N THR A 4 -0.84 -3.77 19.26
CA THR A 4 -0.07 -4.99 18.97
C THR A 4 0.00 -5.19 17.47
N ILE A 5 1.22 -5.42 16.95
CA ILE A 5 1.40 -5.84 15.55
C ILE A 5 1.46 -7.37 15.53
N ARG A 6 0.59 -7.99 14.74
CA ARG A 6 0.50 -9.44 14.61
C ARG A 6 0.41 -9.89 13.15
N PRO A 7 0.72 -11.16 12.86
CA PRO A 7 0.49 -11.73 11.54
C PRO A 7 -0.98 -11.63 11.10
N TYR A 8 -1.18 -11.46 9.81
CA TYR A 8 -2.47 -11.48 9.14
C TYR A 8 -3.16 -12.85 9.28
N ARG A 9 -4.47 -12.83 9.26
CA ARG A 9 -5.37 -14.00 9.14
C ARG A 9 -6.36 -13.72 8.02
N ASP A 10 -6.83 -14.74 7.32
CA ASP A 10 -7.79 -14.57 6.20
C ASP A 10 -9.06 -13.82 6.61
N SER A 11 -9.49 -13.97 7.87
CA SER A 11 -10.61 -13.21 8.43
C SER A 11 -10.38 -11.69 8.53
N ASP A 12 -9.13 -11.23 8.43
CA ASP A 12 -8.79 -9.81 8.49
C ASP A 12 -8.97 -9.10 7.13
N LEU A 13 -9.02 -9.86 6.03
CA LEU A 13 -9.03 -9.30 4.68
C LEU A 13 -10.13 -8.25 4.45
N PRO A 14 -11.39 -8.46 4.83
CA PRO A 14 -12.43 -7.45 4.63
C PRO A 14 -12.11 -6.13 5.35
N ARG A 15 -11.54 -6.18 6.57
CA ARG A 15 -11.21 -4.97 7.32
C ARG A 15 -10.02 -4.22 6.73
N ILE A 16 -8.95 -4.92 6.33
CA ILE A 16 -7.81 -4.25 5.68
C ILE A 16 -8.17 -3.70 4.30
N GLN A 17 -9.08 -4.33 3.56
CA GLN A 17 -9.64 -3.78 2.33
C GLN A 17 -10.42 -2.48 2.58
N GLN A 18 -11.27 -2.45 3.61
CA GLN A 18 -11.98 -1.24 4.02
C GLN A 18 -11.00 -0.11 4.39
N LEU A 19 -10.01 -0.40 5.24
CA LEU A 19 -8.96 0.58 5.60
C LEU A 19 -8.21 1.10 4.38
N THR A 20 -7.97 0.23 3.39
CA THR A 20 -7.32 0.61 2.13
C THR A 20 -8.14 1.65 1.38
N VAL A 21 -9.43 1.40 1.19
CA VAL A 21 -10.32 2.35 0.50
C VAL A 21 -10.36 3.68 1.24
N GLU A 22 -10.55 3.67 2.56
CA GLU A 22 -10.59 4.88 3.38
C GLU A 22 -9.28 5.68 3.37
N ALA A 23 -8.14 4.98 3.37
CA ALA A 23 -6.83 5.63 3.45
C ALA A 23 -6.33 6.14 2.09
N PHE A 24 -6.65 5.44 1.01
CA PHE A 24 -6.11 5.73 -0.32
C PHE A 24 -7.02 6.59 -1.20
N GLU A 25 -8.22 6.95 -0.74
CA GLU A 25 -9.13 7.81 -1.50
C GLU A 25 -8.43 9.04 -2.11
N PRO A 26 -7.63 9.84 -1.36
CA PRO A 26 -7.00 11.05 -1.90
C PRO A 26 -5.69 10.78 -2.66
N VAL A 27 -5.13 9.55 -2.61
CA VAL A 27 -3.75 9.27 -3.06
C VAL A 27 -3.65 7.90 -3.76
N CYS A 28 -4.48 7.67 -4.78
CA CYS A 28 -4.59 6.39 -5.45
C CYS A 28 -4.63 6.55 -6.97
N ILE A 29 -3.86 5.73 -7.69
CA ILE A 29 -3.86 5.69 -9.16
C ILE A 29 -5.26 5.33 -9.68
N ASP A 30 -5.92 4.34 -9.08
CA ASP A 30 -7.27 3.93 -9.46
C ASP A 30 -8.28 5.07 -9.32
N ARG A 31 -8.14 5.90 -8.27
CA ARG A 31 -8.96 7.09 -8.09
C ARG A 31 -8.67 8.13 -9.16
N ASN A 32 -7.39 8.41 -9.46
CA ASN A 32 -7.00 9.34 -10.52
C ASN A 32 -7.51 8.89 -11.90
N ILE A 33 -7.52 7.58 -12.18
CA ILE A 33 -8.10 7.02 -13.40
C ILE A 33 -9.61 7.29 -13.45
N GLU A 34 -10.32 7.01 -12.36
CA GLU A 34 -11.78 7.22 -12.31
C GLU A 34 -12.17 8.69 -12.41
N ASP A 35 -11.43 9.59 -11.76
CA ASP A 35 -11.65 11.03 -11.86
C ASP A 35 -11.52 11.54 -13.30
N ARG A 36 -10.70 10.89 -14.12
CA ARG A 36 -10.47 11.28 -15.51
C ARG A 36 -11.37 10.56 -16.52
N PHE A 37 -11.67 9.28 -16.31
CA PHE A 37 -12.35 8.42 -17.28
C PHE A 37 -13.70 7.90 -16.79
N GLY A 38 -14.09 8.16 -15.53
CA GLY A 38 -15.29 7.59 -14.92
C GLY A 38 -15.13 6.12 -14.52
N VAL A 39 -16.25 5.52 -14.15
CA VAL A 39 -16.32 4.10 -13.76
C VAL A 39 -16.03 3.21 -14.98
N ILE A 40 -15.11 2.26 -14.84
CA ILE A 40 -14.68 1.37 -15.91
C ILE A 40 -15.26 -0.03 -15.70
N ALA A 41 -15.91 -0.59 -16.74
CA ALA A 41 -16.50 -1.93 -16.72
C ALA A 41 -17.46 -2.17 -15.52
N GLY A 42 -18.19 -1.14 -15.10
CA GLY A 42 -19.12 -1.20 -13.97
C GLY A 42 -18.45 -1.35 -12.60
N ARG A 43 -17.13 -1.11 -12.51
CA ARG A 43 -16.33 -1.20 -11.28
C ARG A 43 -15.72 0.15 -10.96
N ASP A 44 -15.88 0.61 -9.70
CA ASP A 44 -15.31 1.84 -9.21
C ASP A 44 -13.83 1.68 -8.80
N TRP A 45 -13.19 2.80 -8.49
CA TRP A 45 -11.80 2.83 -8.04
C TRP A 45 -11.61 2.06 -6.73
N ALA A 46 -12.59 2.12 -5.81
CA ALA A 46 -12.51 1.48 -4.52
C ALA A 46 -12.43 -0.05 -4.66
N TRP A 47 -13.26 -0.62 -5.54
CA TRP A 47 -13.20 -2.03 -5.87
C TRP A 47 -11.85 -2.41 -6.50
N ARG A 48 -11.34 -1.61 -7.45
CA ARG A 48 -10.04 -1.86 -8.07
C ARG A 48 -8.91 -1.82 -7.05
N LYS A 49 -8.89 -0.79 -6.17
CA LYS A 49 -7.86 -0.65 -5.14
C LYS A 49 -7.94 -1.74 -4.08
N ALA A 50 -9.12 -2.11 -3.62
CA ALA A 50 -9.28 -3.15 -2.60
C ALA A 50 -8.74 -4.53 -3.05
N ARG A 51 -8.85 -4.88 -4.35
CA ARG A 51 -8.32 -6.15 -4.89
C ARG A 51 -6.80 -6.26 -4.80
N HIS A 52 -6.05 -5.17 -4.69
CA HIS A 52 -4.59 -5.24 -4.50
C HIS A 52 -4.25 -6.05 -3.25
N LEU A 53 -5.06 -5.95 -2.20
CA LEU A 53 -4.87 -6.71 -0.95
C LEU A 53 -5.11 -8.21 -1.15
N THR A 54 -6.06 -8.58 -2.02
CA THR A 54 -6.24 -9.99 -2.40
C THR A 54 -4.98 -10.52 -3.10
N GLY A 55 -4.42 -9.76 -4.04
CA GLY A 55 -3.17 -10.12 -4.72
C GLY A 55 -1.97 -10.22 -3.76
N ASP A 56 -1.87 -9.33 -2.79
CA ASP A 56 -0.82 -9.38 -1.78
C ASP A 56 -0.96 -10.63 -0.89
N ALA A 57 -2.21 -10.96 -0.47
CA ALA A 57 -2.50 -12.15 0.33
C ALA A 57 -2.24 -13.46 -0.44
N GLU A 58 -2.51 -13.49 -1.75
CA GLU A 58 -2.20 -14.64 -2.60
C GLU A 58 -0.70 -14.80 -2.85
N ARG A 59 0.03 -13.68 -2.95
CA ARG A 59 1.48 -13.69 -3.20
C ARG A 59 2.28 -14.14 -1.98
N GLU A 60 2.07 -13.48 -0.84
CA GLU A 60 2.84 -13.74 0.38
C GLU A 60 2.02 -13.37 1.63
N PRO A 61 1.07 -14.20 2.06
CA PRO A 61 0.23 -13.90 3.23
C PRO A 61 1.05 -13.70 4.51
N ALA A 62 2.19 -14.37 4.64
CA ALA A 62 3.12 -14.20 5.75
C ALA A 62 3.79 -12.82 5.79
N GLY A 63 3.79 -12.09 4.67
CA GLY A 63 4.28 -10.72 4.57
C GLY A 63 3.26 -9.67 5.03
N ILE A 64 2.04 -10.06 5.35
CA ILE A 64 1.00 -9.13 5.81
C ILE A 64 0.93 -9.13 7.33
N HIS A 65 0.98 -7.94 7.92
CA HIS A 65 0.83 -7.73 9.35
C HIS A 65 -0.23 -6.67 9.62
N VAL A 66 -1.00 -6.86 10.68
CA VAL A 66 -2.04 -5.94 11.12
C VAL A 66 -1.70 -5.35 12.48
N ALA A 67 -2.03 -4.08 12.67
CA ALA A 67 -1.99 -3.41 13.96
C ALA A 67 -3.37 -3.51 14.60
N GLU A 68 -3.43 -4.09 15.78
CA GLU A 68 -4.65 -4.31 16.55
C GLU A 68 -4.64 -3.48 17.82
N ASN A 69 -5.72 -2.78 18.09
CA ASN A 69 -5.98 -2.03 19.31
C ASN A 69 -7.31 -2.52 19.90
N ASP A 70 -7.26 -3.11 21.10
CA ASP A 70 -8.45 -3.61 21.81
C ASP A 70 -9.35 -4.51 20.94
N GLY A 71 -8.74 -5.43 20.18
CA GLY A 71 -9.43 -6.38 19.31
C GLY A 71 -9.89 -5.81 17.94
N SER A 72 -9.62 -4.54 17.67
CA SER A 72 -9.96 -3.88 16.41
C SER A 72 -8.72 -3.63 15.55
N ILE A 73 -8.78 -3.96 14.27
CA ILE A 73 -7.69 -3.65 13.33
C ILE A 73 -7.72 -2.17 12.99
N VAL A 74 -6.64 -1.47 13.33
CA VAL A 74 -6.46 -0.01 13.17
C VAL A 74 -5.37 0.36 12.18
N GLY A 75 -4.70 -0.61 11.61
CA GLY A 75 -3.70 -0.41 10.56
C GLY A 75 -3.19 -1.74 10.02
N TYR A 76 -2.48 -1.69 8.91
CA TYR A 76 -1.83 -2.86 8.34
C TYR A 76 -0.64 -2.44 7.47
N ILE A 77 0.22 -3.39 7.17
CA ILE A 77 1.29 -3.29 6.20
C ILE A 77 1.38 -4.58 5.40
N THR A 78 1.60 -4.49 4.09
CA THR A 78 1.90 -5.63 3.25
C THR A 78 3.35 -5.57 2.81
N THR A 79 4.02 -6.72 2.79
CA THR A 79 5.42 -6.86 2.37
C THR A 79 5.58 -8.11 1.51
N TRP A 80 6.62 -8.10 0.68
CA TRP A 80 7.11 -9.30 0.05
C TRP A 80 8.62 -9.19 -0.17
N SER A 81 9.30 -10.33 -0.21
CA SER A 81 10.76 -10.41 -0.23
C SER A 81 11.28 -10.96 -1.54
N ASP A 82 12.12 -10.17 -2.22
CA ASP A 82 12.92 -10.65 -3.34
C ASP A 82 14.30 -11.05 -2.81
N HIS A 83 14.44 -12.33 -2.47
CA HIS A 83 15.70 -12.86 -1.90
C HIS A 83 16.84 -12.89 -2.92
N GLU A 84 16.54 -13.03 -4.22
CA GLU A 84 17.54 -13.04 -5.26
C GLU A 84 18.12 -11.63 -5.48
N ALA A 85 17.26 -10.61 -5.50
CA ALA A 85 17.68 -9.22 -5.60
C ALA A 85 18.17 -8.64 -4.26
N GLY A 86 17.85 -9.28 -3.13
CA GLY A 86 18.16 -8.79 -1.78
C GLY A 86 17.30 -7.59 -1.34
N ILE A 87 16.08 -7.46 -1.89
CA ILE A 87 15.19 -6.31 -1.68
C ILE A 87 13.87 -6.74 -1.04
N GLY A 88 13.52 -6.10 0.08
CA GLY A 88 12.17 -6.14 0.66
C GLY A 88 11.28 -5.05 0.08
N ASN A 89 10.05 -5.39 -0.29
CA ASN A 89 9.10 -4.48 -0.90
C ASN A 89 7.90 -4.24 0.03
N ILE A 90 7.43 -2.99 0.10
CA ILE A 90 6.27 -2.58 0.89
C ILE A 90 5.21 -2.02 -0.08
N PRO A 91 4.29 -2.84 -0.60
CA PRO A 91 3.27 -2.41 -1.57
C PRO A 91 2.19 -1.53 -0.96
N ASN A 92 1.71 -1.86 0.25
CA ASN A 92 0.60 -1.15 0.87
C ASN A 92 0.84 -0.94 2.36
N LEU A 93 0.44 0.23 2.84
CA LEU A 93 0.42 0.64 4.23
C LEU A 93 -0.78 1.54 4.45
N ALA A 94 -1.62 1.21 5.41
CA ALA A 94 -2.72 2.09 5.82
C ALA A 94 -2.91 2.11 7.33
N VAL A 95 -3.34 3.26 7.83
CA VAL A 95 -3.69 3.50 9.23
C VAL A 95 -5.09 4.10 9.26
N ASP A 96 -5.93 3.55 10.14
CA ASP A 96 -7.25 4.08 10.45
C ASP A 96 -7.18 5.57 10.78
N ARG A 97 -8.16 6.33 10.29
CA ARG A 97 -8.18 7.79 10.39
C ARG A 97 -8.01 8.29 11.83
N ASP A 98 -8.69 7.63 12.77
CA ASP A 98 -8.71 8.03 14.17
C ASP A 98 -7.40 7.68 14.91
N HIS A 99 -6.55 6.87 14.30
CA HIS A 99 -5.24 6.43 14.81
C HIS A 99 -4.06 7.09 14.09
N ARG A 100 -4.32 8.02 13.16
CA ARG A 100 -3.25 8.78 12.48
C ARG A 100 -2.61 9.81 13.40
N GLY A 101 -1.40 10.24 13.04
CA GLY A 101 -0.65 11.23 13.82
C GLY A 101 -0.04 10.71 15.13
N GLN A 102 -0.27 9.43 15.46
CA GLN A 102 0.20 8.78 16.70
C GLN A 102 1.44 7.89 16.47
N GLY A 103 2.06 7.99 15.29
CA GLY A 103 3.28 7.23 14.97
C GLY A 103 3.05 5.79 14.51
N LEU A 104 1.80 5.32 14.35
CA LEU A 104 1.51 3.94 13.99
C LEU A 104 2.07 3.53 12.62
N GLY A 105 1.99 4.41 11.61
CA GLY A 105 2.61 4.16 10.31
C GLY A 105 4.12 3.95 10.40
N ARG A 106 4.81 4.74 11.24
CA ARG A 106 6.23 4.58 11.53
C ARG A 106 6.52 3.22 12.21
N GLN A 107 5.70 2.81 13.16
CA GLN A 107 5.87 1.52 13.84
C GLN A 107 5.70 0.34 12.88
N LEU A 108 4.71 0.39 11.98
CA LEU A 108 4.48 -0.64 10.96
C LEU A 108 5.66 -0.74 9.98
N ILE A 109 6.19 0.39 9.51
CA ILE A 109 7.37 0.40 8.63
C ILE A 109 8.59 -0.13 9.38
N ALA A 110 8.85 0.34 10.60
CA ALA A 110 9.98 -0.13 11.40
C ALA A 110 9.92 -1.65 11.60
N PHE A 111 8.74 -2.18 11.91
CA PHE A 111 8.52 -3.63 12.01
C PHE A 111 8.86 -4.36 10.70
N ALA A 112 8.40 -3.86 9.54
CA ALA A 112 8.71 -4.46 8.25
C ALA A 112 10.23 -4.43 7.94
N LEU A 113 10.91 -3.33 8.27
CA LEU A 113 12.37 -3.22 8.09
C LEU A 113 13.13 -4.23 8.96
N ASP A 114 12.68 -4.46 10.19
CA ASP A 114 13.26 -5.48 11.08
C ASP A 114 13.03 -6.89 10.53
N VAL A 115 11.85 -7.19 9.99
CA VAL A 115 11.55 -8.46 9.30
C VAL A 115 12.48 -8.67 8.11
N PHE A 116 12.66 -7.68 7.24
CA PHE A 116 13.56 -7.75 6.09
C PHE A 116 15.01 -7.99 6.51
N LYS A 117 15.46 -7.27 7.53
CA LYS A 117 16.80 -7.44 8.06
C LYS A 117 17.02 -8.84 8.64
N ALA A 118 16.06 -9.35 9.39
CA ALA A 118 16.12 -10.72 9.94
C ALA A 118 16.10 -11.78 8.84
N ALA A 119 15.42 -11.51 7.70
CA ALA A 119 15.43 -12.37 6.51
C ALA A 119 16.71 -12.26 5.65
N GLY A 120 17.69 -11.45 6.06
CA GLY A 120 18.97 -11.29 5.35
C GLY A 120 18.90 -10.37 4.13
N LEU A 121 17.82 -9.60 3.95
CA LEU A 121 17.73 -8.63 2.87
C LEU A 121 18.59 -7.40 3.15
N SER A 122 19.17 -6.82 2.11
CA SER A 122 20.10 -5.69 2.24
C SER A 122 19.43 -4.32 2.05
N HIS A 123 18.32 -4.27 1.33
CA HIS A 123 17.60 -3.03 1.01
C HIS A 123 16.10 -3.20 1.18
N ALA A 124 15.41 -2.08 1.41
CA ALA A 124 13.95 -2.00 1.41
C ALA A 124 13.49 -0.95 0.40
N ARG A 125 12.40 -1.25 -0.29
CA ARG A 125 11.77 -0.37 -1.28
C ARG A 125 10.34 -0.08 -0.89
N ILE A 126 9.96 1.20 -0.98
CA ILE A 126 8.59 1.68 -0.84
C ILE A 126 8.35 2.75 -1.90
N GLU A 127 7.12 2.84 -2.39
CA GLU A 127 6.74 3.84 -3.38
C GLU A 127 5.46 4.56 -2.97
N THR A 128 5.29 5.77 -3.48
CA THR A 128 4.10 6.57 -3.23
C THR A 128 3.85 7.51 -4.41
N LEU A 129 2.62 7.99 -4.56
CA LEU A 129 2.31 9.02 -5.53
C LEU A 129 2.85 10.38 -5.07
N ASP A 130 3.21 11.24 -6.02
CA ASP A 130 3.69 12.61 -5.77
C ASP A 130 2.66 13.47 -5.00
N GLN A 131 1.37 13.17 -5.14
CA GLN A 131 0.30 13.83 -4.40
C GLN A 131 0.18 13.40 -2.92
N ASN A 132 0.92 12.37 -2.48
CA ASN A 132 0.89 11.89 -1.09
C ASN A 132 1.93 12.59 -0.23
N SER A 133 1.61 13.78 0.28
CA SER A 133 2.50 14.54 1.16
C SER A 133 2.85 13.81 2.47
N ALA A 134 1.93 13.02 3.00
CA ALA A 134 2.18 12.24 4.22
C ALA A 134 3.29 11.20 4.01
N GLY A 135 3.25 10.44 2.91
CA GLY A 135 4.29 9.48 2.54
C GLY A 135 5.62 10.16 2.25
N GLN A 136 5.60 11.26 1.48
CA GLN A 136 6.80 12.04 1.15
C GLN A 136 7.51 12.63 2.38
N ASN A 137 6.79 12.88 3.47
CA ASN A 137 7.39 13.31 4.74
C ASN A 137 7.85 12.13 5.60
N LEU A 138 7.05 11.06 5.66
CA LEU A 138 7.32 9.91 6.52
C LEU A 138 8.56 9.13 6.06
N TYR A 139 8.64 8.76 4.78
CA TYR A 139 9.68 7.84 4.32
C TYR A 139 11.09 8.42 4.44
N PRO A 140 11.36 9.68 4.02
CA PRO A 140 12.67 10.28 4.25
C PRO A 140 13.03 10.40 5.74
N SER A 141 12.04 10.66 6.61
CA SER A 141 12.26 10.73 8.06
C SER A 141 12.64 9.39 8.69
N MET A 142 12.47 8.28 7.96
CA MET A 142 12.87 6.93 8.35
C MET A 142 14.15 6.44 7.63
N GLY A 143 14.79 7.31 6.86
CA GLY A 143 16.05 7.01 6.18
C GLY A 143 15.91 6.54 4.74
N PHE A 144 14.68 6.45 4.19
CA PHE A 144 14.50 6.20 2.77
C PHE A 144 14.99 7.38 1.94
N ARG A 145 15.59 7.10 0.79
CA ARG A 145 16.07 8.13 -0.14
C ARG A 145 15.31 8.02 -1.46
N GLU A 146 14.88 9.16 -2.01
CA GLU A 146 14.27 9.19 -3.35
C GLU A 146 15.29 8.72 -4.38
N VAL A 147 14.87 7.76 -5.21
CA VAL A 147 15.71 7.19 -6.27
C VAL A 147 15.12 7.43 -7.66
N ALA A 148 13.79 7.60 -7.78
CA ALA A 148 13.12 7.85 -9.04
C ALA A 148 11.72 8.45 -8.85
N ARG A 149 11.21 9.11 -9.87
CA ARG A 149 9.79 9.49 -10.04
C ARG A 149 9.24 8.79 -11.25
N GLN A 150 8.00 8.33 -11.19
CA GLN A 150 7.33 7.58 -12.25
C GLN A 150 6.09 8.33 -12.73
N ILE A 151 5.82 8.30 -14.04
CA ILE A 151 4.63 8.88 -14.65
C ILE A 151 3.73 7.73 -15.10
N HIS A 152 2.44 7.80 -14.75
CA HIS A 152 1.44 6.81 -15.12
C HIS A 152 0.53 7.37 -16.20
N TYR A 153 0.29 6.60 -17.25
CA TYR A 153 -0.60 6.93 -18.36
C TYR A 153 -1.73 5.91 -18.45
N CYS A 154 -2.94 6.37 -18.80
CA CYS A 154 -4.09 5.54 -19.12
C CYS A 154 -4.74 6.06 -20.39
N LEU A 155 -5.24 5.16 -21.25
CA LEU A 155 -5.94 5.47 -22.49
C LEU A 155 -7.29 4.77 -22.52
N ASP A 156 -8.36 5.50 -22.85
CA ASP A 156 -9.60 4.87 -23.28
C ASP A 156 -9.38 4.27 -24.68
N LEU A 157 -9.62 2.98 -24.82
CA LEU A 157 -9.37 2.29 -26.09
C LEU A 157 -10.31 2.74 -27.21
N ALA A 158 -11.47 3.35 -26.89
CA ALA A 158 -12.35 3.98 -27.87
C ALA A 158 -11.73 5.23 -28.50
N ASP A 159 -10.84 5.91 -27.77
CA ASP A 159 -10.14 7.12 -28.24
C ASP A 159 -8.77 6.81 -28.88
N ARG A 160 -8.48 5.53 -29.10
CA ARG A 160 -7.20 5.13 -29.69
C ARG A 160 -7.04 5.75 -31.08
N PRO A 161 -5.95 6.54 -31.33
CA PRO A 161 -5.66 7.05 -32.66
C PRO A 161 -5.54 5.91 -33.67
N SER A 162 -6.12 6.09 -34.88
CA SER A 162 -5.86 5.16 -35.97
C SER A 162 -4.36 5.10 -36.28
N PRO A 163 -3.81 3.92 -36.63
CA PRO A 163 -2.43 3.83 -37.07
C PRO A 163 -2.23 4.84 -38.23
N GLN A 164 -1.26 5.74 -38.07
CA GLN A 164 -0.83 6.54 -39.20
C GLN A 164 -0.11 5.58 -40.21
N GLU A 165 -0.63 5.50 -41.41
CA GLU A 165 0.01 4.78 -42.51
C GLU A 165 1.36 5.40 -42.88
#